data_c0c49f67ee7894f9b513757935812af4
#
_entry.id   c0c49f67ee7894f9b513757935812af4
#
_cell.length_a   1.000
_cell.length_b   1.000
_cell.length_c   1.000
_cell.angle_alpha   90.00
_cell.angle_beta   90.00
_cell.angle_gamma   90.00
#
_symmetry.space_group_name_H-M   'P 1'
#
loop_
_entity.id
_entity.type
_entity.pdbx_description
1 polymer ?
#
loop_
_entity_poly.entity_id
_entity_poly.type
_entity_poly.pdbx_seq_one_letter_code
_entity_poly.pdbx_strand_id
1 'polypeptide(L)'
;MPCHDQEYRNFTEYARKSHSFQSVLKMKKGLTSDEIKQCYVCHTTGYGNPGGFISLEQTPELKDAGCEVCHGPGELHIESKDPGDLGGRVTIQVCQKCHTEERVSAFRYKPMVHGGAH
;
A
#
# COMPACT_ATOMS: atom_id res chain seq x y z
N MET A 1 2.80 -12.09 9.83
CA MET A 1 2.44 -11.24 10.99
C MET A 1 1.65 -12.04 12.02
N PRO A 2 2.25 -12.39 13.15
CA PRO A 2 1.59 -13.30 14.10
C PRO A 2 0.34 -12.71 14.79
N CYS A 3 0.23 -11.38 14.89
CA CYS A 3 -0.91 -10.74 15.56
C CYS A 3 -2.14 -10.58 14.66
N HIS A 4 -1.92 -10.42 13.34
CA HIS A 4 -2.98 -10.20 12.34
C HIS A 4 -2.87 -11.22 11.20
N ASP A 5 -2.69 -12.48 11.56
CA ASP A 5 -2.41 -13.55 10.60
C ASP A 5 -3.54 -13.76 9.59
N GLN A 6 -4.78 -13.66 10.03
CA GLN A 6 -5.95 -13.83 9.16
C GLN A 6 -6.02 -12.69 8.13
N GLU A 7 -5.89 -11.45 8.60
CA GLU A 7 -5.93 -10.26 7.74
C GLU A 7 -4.77 -10.26 6.76
N TYR A 8 -3.58 -10.64 7.23
CA TYR A 8 -2.39 -10.74 6.38
C TYR A 8 -2.57 -11.76 5.26
N ARG A 9 -3.09 -12.95 5.59
CA ARG A 9 -3.35 -13.98 4.58
C ARG A 9 -4.40 -13.53 3.57
N ASN A 10 -5.51 -12.98 4.05
CA ASN A 10 -6.56 -12.48 3.16
C ASN A 10 -6.04 -11.38 2.23
N PHE A 11 -5.26 -10.44 2.79
CA PHE A 11 -4.68 -9.36 2.01
C PHE A 11 -3.72 -9.90 0.93
N THR A 12 -2.80 -10.78 1.29
CA THR A 12 -1.80 -11.28 0.34
C THR A 12 -2.40 -12.20 -0.73
N GLU A 13 -3.47 -12.92 -0.38
CA GLU A 13 -4.10 -13.87 -1.29
C GLU A 13 -5.13 -13.22 -2.23
N TYR A 14 -5.94 -12.30 -1.73
CA TYR A 14 -7.08 -11.79 -2.47
C TYR A 14 -6.98 -10.33 -2.90
N ALA A 15 -6.23 -9.49 -2.19
CA ALA A 15 -6.12 -8.08 -2.52
C ALA A 15 -5.04 -7.86 -3.60
N ARG A 16 -5.45 -7.38 -4.77
CA ARG A 16 -4.52 -7.11 -5.89
C ARG A 16 -3.42 -6.12 -5.52
N LYS A 17 -3.72 -5.17 -4.65
CA LYS A 17 -2.73 -4.17 -4.20
C LYS A 17 -1.56 -4.78 -3.45
N SER A 18 -1.71 -5.98 -2.87
CA SER A 18 -0.60 -6.69 -2.23
C SER A 18 0.49 -7.11 -3.22
N HIS A 19 0.21 -7.02 -4.53
CA HIS A 19 1.15 -7.31 -5.60
C HIS A 19 1.28 -6.13 -6.57
N SER A 20 1.08 -4.91 -6.07
CA SER A 20 0.99 -3.70 -6.89
C SER A 20 2.26 -3.39 -7.69
N PHE A 21 3.42 -3.80 -7.19
CA PHE A 21 4.68 -3.55 -7.89
C PHE A 21 4.79 -4.30 -9.23
N GLN A 22 4.04 -5.38 -9.40
CA GLN A 22 4.01 -6.11 -10.66
C GLN A 22 3.55 -5.21 -11.82
N SER A 23 2.63 -4.28 -11.57
CA SER A 23 2.17 -3.31 -12.58
C SER A 23 3.31 -2.38 -13.00
N VAL A 24 4.14 -1.95 -12.06
CA VAL A 24 5.32 -1.12 -12.34
C VAL A 24 6.29 -1.87 -13.25
N LEU A 25 6.57 -3.13 -12.93
CA LEU A 25 7.48 -3.97 -13.71
C LEU A 25 6.99 -4.18 -15.14
N LYS A 26 5.68 -4.33 -15.34
CA LYS A 26 5.08 -4.49 -16.67
C LYS A 26 5.18 -3.22 -17.50
N MET A 27 5.09 -2.05 -16.88
CA MET A 27 5.00 -0.77 -17.58
C MET A 27 6.34 -0.02 -17.69
N LYS A 28 7.41 -0.50 -17.04
CA LYS A 28 8.68 0.23 -17.00
C LYS A 28 9.38 0.35 -18.34
N LYS A 29 9.06 -0.51 -19.29
CA LYS A 29 9.66 -0.48 -20.62
C LYS A 29 9.23 0.79 -21.34
N GLY A 30 10.23 1.60 -21.75
CA GLY A 30 9.97 2.87 -22.40
C GLY A 30 9.77 4.05 -21.46
N LEU A 31 9.86 3.85 -20.15
CA LEU A 31 9.77 4.92 -19.17
C LEU A 31 11.15 5.31 -18.64
N THR A 32 11.32 6.61 -18.33
CA THR A 32 12.53 7.11 -17.67
C THR A 32 12.52 6.72 -16.20
N SER A 33 13.70 6.82 -15.54
CA SER A 33 13.80 6.60 -14.08
C SER A 33 12.84 7.47 -13.28
N ASP A 34 12.70 8.75 -13.65
CA ASP A 34 11.82 9.68 -12.94
C ASP A 34 10.35 9.34 -13.15
N GLU A 35 9.97 8.90 -14.34
CA GLU A 35 8.60 8.45 -14.61
C GLU A 35 8.25 7.19 -13.81
N ILE A 36 9.19 6.25 -13.70
CA ILE A 36 9.01 5.02 -12.91
C ILE A 36 8.83 5.38 -11.43
N LYS A 37 9.62 6.33 -10.91
CA LYS A 37 9.52 6.77 -9.51
C LYS A 37 8.16 7.35 -9.16
N GLN A 38 7.47 7.98 -10.11
CA GLN A 38 6.11 8.47 -9.89
C GLN A 38 5.11 7.35 -9.60
N CYS A 39 5.37 6.15 -10.10
CA CYS A 39 4.54 4.98 -9.82
C CYS A 39 4.68 4.50 -8.37
N TYR A 40 5.83 4.72 -7.76
CA TYR A 40 6.14 4.22 -6.41
C TYR A 40 5.21 4.77 -5.33
N VAL A 41 4.70 5.99 -5.50
CA VAL A 41 3.80 6.63 -4.52
C VAL A 41 2.57 5.76 -4.24
N CYS A 42 2.03 5.12 -5.27
CA CYS A 42 0.82 4.31 -5.19
C CYS A 42 1.11 2.79 -5.13
N HIS A 43 2.21 2.36 -5.70
CA HIS A 43 2.52 0.94 -5.88
C HIS A 43 3.53 0.37 -4.88
N THR A 44 4.02 1.19 -3.95
CA THR A 44 4.95 0.76 -2.89
C THR A 44 4.49 1.28 -1.54
N THR A 45 5.18 0.89 -0.47
CA THR A 45 4.86 1.33 0.89
C THR A 45 5.77 2.48 1.31
N GLY A 46 5.19 3.65 1.54
CA GLY A 46 5.86 4.78 2.18
C GLY A 46 6.89 5.53 1.33
N TYR A 47 6.89 5.39 0.01
CA TYR A 47 7.84 6.09 -0.85
C TYR A 47 7.78 7.61 -0.60
N GLY A 48 8.95 8.21 -0.42
CA GLY A 48 9.07 9.63 -0.12
C GLY A 48 9.01 9.97 1.36
N ASN A 49 8.74 9.00 2.24
CA ASN A 49 8.69 9.19 3.69
C ASN A 49 9.86 8.50 4.37
N PRO A 50 10.29 8.96 5.56
CA PRO A 50 11.34 8.28 6.32
C PRO A 50 10.94 6.82 6.60
N GLY A 51 11.87 5.89 6.33
CA GLY A 51 11.62 4.45 6.52
C GLY A 51 10.80 3.79 5.43
N GLY A 52 10.36 4.54 4.39
CA GLY A 52 9.58 4.00 3.28
C GLY A 52 10.43 3.37 2.19
N PHE A 53 9.75 2.94 1.12
CA PHE A 53 10.39 2.30 -0.02
C PHE A 53 11.42 3.22 -0.67
N ILE A 54 12.60 2.68 -0.96
CA ILE A 54 13.69 3.40 -1.66
C ILE A 54 13.94 2.75 -3.02
N SER A 55 14.26 1.46 -3.04
CA SER A 55 14.51 0.70 -4.26
C SER A 55 14.37 -0.79 -3.99
N LEU A 56 14.29 -1.59 -5.05
CA LEU A 56 14.24 -3.06 -4.93
C LEU A 56 15.50 -3.63 -4.25
N GLU A 57 16.64 -2.98 -4.43
CA GLU A 57 17.89 -3.42 -3.84
C GLU A 57 17.96 -3.13 -2.34
N GLN A 58 17.48 -1.96 -1.92
CA GLN A 58 17.59 -1.48 -0.54
C GLN A 58 16.43 -1.89 0.34
N THR A 59 15.20 -1.82 -0.18
CA THR A 59 13.98 -2.08 0.59
C THR A 59 12.99 -2.97 -0.16
N PRO A 60 13.41 -4.21 -0.53
CA PRO A 60 12.54 -5.11 -1.31
C PRO A 60 11.25 -5.49 -0.58
N GLU A 61 11.25 -5.50 0.75
CA GLU A 61 10.08 -5.81 1.58
C GLU A 61 8.97 -4.77 1.48
N LEU A 62 9.29 -3.57 0.98
CA LEU A 62 8.33 -2.47 0.83
C LEU A 62 7.88 -2.24 -0.62
N LYS A 63 8.19 -3.15 -1.50
CA LYS A 63 7.94 -3.02 -2.95
C LYS A 63 6.46 -2.96 -3.34
N ASP A 64 5.58 -3.50 -2.53
CA ASP A 64 4.14 -3.49 -2.79
C ASP A 64 3.41 -2.57 -1.83
N ALA A 65 2.17 -2.18 -2.17
CA ALA A 65 1.31 -1.44 -1.24
C ALA A 65 0.90 -2.37 -0.10
N GLY A 66 1.48 -2.17 1.06
CA GLY A 66 1.24 -2.99 2.25
C GLY A 66 0.22 -2.38 3.21
N CYS A 67 0.08 -3.00 4.37
CA CYS A 67 -0.88 -2.59 5.40
C CYS A 67 -0.68 -1.14 5.84
N GLU A 68 0.57 -0.71 5.96
CA GLU A 68 0.93 0.62 6.43
C GLU A 68 0.56 1.75 5.45
N VAL A 69 0.28 1.43 4.19
CA VAL A 69 -0.19 2.43 3.22
C VAL A 69 -1.53 3.01 3.65
N CYS A 70 -2.40 2.17 4.20
CA CYS A 70 -3.72 2.58 4.67
C CYS A 70 -3.75 2.90 6.16
N HIS A 71 -3.05 2.12 6.97
CA HIS A 71 -3.09 2.21 8.42
C HIS A 71 -2.00 3.09 9.03
N GLY A 72 -1.03 3.54 8.22
CA GLY A 72 0.10 4.33 8.69
C GLY A 72 1.22 3.47 9.28
N PRO A 73 2.36 4.10 9.65
CA PRO A 73 3.50 3.39 10.24
C PRO A 73 3.12 2.67 11.53
N GLY A 74 3.49 1.39 11.63
CA GLY A 74 3.06 0.53 12.72
C GLY A 74 4.09 0.27 13.81
N GLU A 75 5.25 0.93 13.79
CA GLU A 75 6.32 0.66 14.76
C GLU A 75 5.88 0.82 16.21
N LEU A 76 5.27 1.96 16.54
CA LEU A 76 4.76 2.21 17.89
C LEU A 76 3.66 1.22 18.27
N HIS A 77 2.78 0.89 17.34
CA HIS A 77 1.72 -0.08 17.57
C HIS A 77 2.27 -1.48 17.89
N ILE A 78 3.33 -1.89 17.19
CA ILE A 78 3.96 -3.19 17.43
C ILE A 78 4.50 -3.27 18.86
N GLU A 79 5.09 -2.18 19.34
CA GLU A 79 5.64 -2.11 20.70
C GLU A 79 4.55 -2.05 21.77
N SER A 80 3.57 -1.15 21.61
CA SER A 80 2.54 -0.90 22.61
C SER A 80 1.37 -1.86 22.53
N LYS A 81 1.08 -2.40 21.34
CA LYS A 81 -0.13 -3.16 21.01
C LYS A 81 -1.42 -2.35 21.15
N ASP A 82 -1.29 -1.03 21.21
CA ASP A 82 -2.43 -0.11 21.31
C ASP A 82 -2.85 0.36 19.91
N PRO A 83 -4.12 0.14 19.52
CA PRO A 83 -4.62 0.64 18.22
C PRO A 83 -4.51 2.16 18.06
N GLY A 84 -4.47 2.90 19.17
CA GLY A 84 -4.31 4.36 19.16
C GLY A 84 -2.96 4.83 18.61
N ASP A 85 -1.96 3.96 18.58
CA ASP A 85 -0.64 4.29 18.03
C ASP A 85 -0.53 4.12 16.52
N LEU A 86 -1.63 3.79 15.85
CA LEU A 86 -1.73 3.82 14.39
C LEU A 86 -2.25 5.19 13.92
N GLY A 87 -2.16 5.44 12.61
CA GLY A 87 -2.55 6.70 11.99
C GLY A 87 -4.04 7.00 11.99
N GLY A 88 -4.83 6.35 12.82
CA GLY A 88 -6.26 6.59 12.95
C GLY A 88 -7.12 5.74 12.02
N ARG A 89 -8.38 6.16 11.87
CA ARG A 89 -9.36 5.42 11.08
C ARG A 89 -9.09 5.56 9.58
N VAL A 90 -9.14 4.46 8.85
CA VAL A 90 -9.03 4.47 7.39
C VAL A 90 -10.30 5.11 6.80
N THR A 91 -10.13 6.18 6.02
CA THR A 91 -11.20 6.91 5.37
C THR A 91 -11.06 6.82 3.85
N ILE A 92 -12.09 7.26 3.12
CA ILE A 92 -12.03 7.30 1.65
C ILE A 92 -10.88 8.17 1.15
N GLN A 93 -10.49 9.22 1.88
CA GLN A 93 -9.37 10.07 1.48
C GLN A 93 -8.06 9.30 1.40
N VAL A 94 -7.85 8.30 2.26
CA VAL A 94 -6.68 7.43 2.20
C VAL A 94 -6.67 6.65 0.88
N CYS A 95 -7.80 6.13 0.48
CA CYS A 95 -7.95 5.40 -0.79
C CYS A 95 -7.72 6.31 -2.00
N GLN A 96 -8.20 7.54 -1.93
CA GLN A 96 -8.12 8.50 -3.03
C GLN A 96 -6.71 9.01 -3.32
N LYS A 97 -5.75 8.79 -2.44
CA LYS A 97 -4.34 9.09 -2.72
C LYS A 97 -3.82 8.34 -3.94
N CYS A 98 -4.34 7.14 -4.16
CA CYS A 98 -3.93 6.27 -5.27
C CYS A 98 -5.07 6.03 -6.26
N HIS A 99 -6.30 5.87 -5.77
CA HIS A 99 -7.49 5.66 -6.58
C HIS A 99 -8.09 7.00 -6.99
N THR A 100 -7.47 7.65 -7.97
CA THR A 100 -7.94 8.91 -8.54
C THR A 100 -8.86 8.64 -9.73
N GLU A 101 -9.70 9.61 -10.11
CA GLU A 101 -10.58 9.50 -11.27
C GLU A 101 -9.80 9.21 -12.57
N GLU A 102 -8.60 9.77 -12.69
CA GLU A 102 -7.74 9.57 -13.87
C GLU A 102 -7.24 8.14 -13.98
N ARG A 103 -7.07 7.44 -12.86
CA ARG A 103 -6.46 6.12 -12.81
C ARG A 103 -7.45 4.99 -12.63
N VAL A 104 -8.56 5.24 -11.92
CA VAL A 104 -9.56 4.20 -11.59
C VAL A 104 -10.97 4.75 -11.81
N SER A 105 -11.51 4.54 -13.01
CA SER A 105 -12.85 5.02 -13.37
C SER A 105 -13.99 4.28 -12.65
N ALA A 106 -13.72 3.10 -12.08
CA ALA A 106 -14.74 2.25 -11.48
C ALA A 106 -14.51 1.97 -9.99
N PHE A 107 -13.82 2.87 -9.30
CA PHE A 107 -13.55 2.70 -7.86
C PHE A 107 -14.84 2.76 -7.04
N ARG A 108 -15.05 1.75 -6.17
CA ARG A 108 -16.21 1.64 -5.27
C ARG A 108 -15.72 1.45 -3.84
N TYR A 109 -15.82 2.50 -3.03
CA TYR A 109 -15.30 2.51 -1.65
C TYR A 109 -15.98 1.47 -0.75
N LYS A 110 -17.31 1.47 -0.71
CA LYS A 110 -18.05 0.58 0.18
C LYS A 110 -17.81 -0.90 -0.08
N PRO A 111 -17.93 -1.41 -1.32
CA PRO A 111 -17.60 -2.79 -1.61
C PRO A 111 -16.15 -3.14 -1.30
N MET A 112 -15.21 -2.21 -1.56
CA MET A 112 -13.80 -2.43 -1.28
C MET A 112 -13.52 -2.60 0.21
N VAL A 113 -14.10 -1.76 1.06
CA VAL A 113 -13.92 -1.84 2.52
C VAL A 113 -14.48 -3.14 3.07
N HIS A 114 -15.61 -3.61 2.55
CA HIS A 114 -16.28 -4.80 3.06
C HIS A 114 -15.82 -6.11 2.42
N GLY A 115 -15.22 -6.09 1.25
CA GLY A 115 -14.87 -7.32 0.57
C GLY A 115 -13.54 -7.32 -0.17
N GLY A 116 -12.96 -6.17 -0.46
CA GLY A 116 -11.76 -6.06 -1.29
C GLY A 116 -10.53 -5.49 -0.61
N ALA A 117 -10.67 -4.94 0.60
CA ALA A 117 -9.55 -4.31 1.31
C ALA A 117 -8.62 -5.34 1.96
N HIS A 118 -9.19 -6.35 2.55
CA HIS A 118 -8.45 -7.46 3.15
C HIS A 118 -8.85 -8.76 2.45
#